data_d56939cfccbcd5d6f7a37bdf314c6cc4
#
_entry.id   d56939cfccbcd5d6f7a37bdf314c6cc4
#
_cell.length_a   1.000
_cell.length_b   1.000
_cell.length_c   1.000
_cell.angle_alpha   90.00
_cell.angle_beta   90.00
_cell.angle_gamma   90.00
#
_symmetry.space_group_name_H-M   'P 1'
#
loop_
_entity.id
_entity.type
_entity.pdbx_description
1 polymer ?
#
loop_
_entity_poly.entity_id
_entity_poly.type
_entity_poly.pdbx_seq_one_letter_code
_entity_poly.pdbx_strand_id
1 'polypeptide(L)'
;MKKRLVKLVSVLLMLSVVSGLCACDEFDDYDDYDNGNVYEDDYDDDYDVSYDDESDEPSKAADGTVVVSDFNADQYPYYAVLSSKEKDVYSLLYEGLSQGSKKIDCQKANANEEQLTKAIDAVLNDHAELFWIDNQYEFTYDSDGGIIEDVTFDFFDFASTSDKLNDAKAAFEKAADDILAGIGSQQSAVEYERAIHDYICKNTDYDESAPYNQSAYSVIVLHKSVCAGYSKAFQYLLNKKGITCYYIPGTTTDSNIGGEDGAHAWNIIYLDGEYYNVDVLWDDSASETLEEDVYPFFNLTDSAFLYHTRDNLAQSLPKCTGTKYKYSNCFGKTVEVEELEFEDAA
;
A
#
# COMPACT_ATOMS: atom_id res chain seq x y z
N MET A 1 -36.97 10.62 12.39
CA MET A 1 -35.69 11.32 12.08
C MET A 1 -34.61 10.28 12.31
N LYS A 2 -33.96 9.77 11.24
CA LYS A 2 -32.80 8.88 11.38
C LYS A 2 -31.70 9.68 12.07
N LYS A 3 -31.11 9.14 13.13
CA LYS A 3 -29.93 9.74 13.75
C LYS A 3 -28.71 9.36 12.91
N ARG A 4 -27.97 10.34 12.42
CA ARG A 4 -26.66 10.15 11.83
C ARG A 4 -25.63 10.16 12.94
N LEU A 5 -24.72 9.20 12.92
CA LEU A 5 -23.56 9.13 13.80
C LEU A 5 -22.32 9.39 12.96
N VAL A 6 -21.38 10.14 13.48
CA VAL A 6 -20.09 10.46 12.81
C VAL A 6 -19.00 9.75 13.58
N LYS A 7 -18.13 9.06 12.86
CA LYS A 7 -16.92 8.46 13.41
C LYS A 7 -15.72 9.01 12.67
N LEU A 8 -14.78 9.59 13.42
CA LEU A 8 -13.48 10.02 12.90
C LEU A 8 -12.54 8.81 12.96
N VAL A 9 -11.92 8.47 11.84
CA VAL A 9 -10.93 7.41 11.76
C VAL A 9 -9.66 8.00 11.18
N SER A 10 -8.55 7.83 11.89
CA SER A 10 -7.22 8.06 11.36
C SER A 10 -6.74 6.74 10.79
N VAL A 11 -6.52 6.66 9.50
CA VAL A 11 -5.78 5.55 8.91
C VAL A 11 -4.34 5.74 9.34
N LEU A 12 -3.99 5.19 10.50
CA LEU A 12 -2.60 5.02 10.84
C LEU A 12 -2.03 3.96 9.89
N LEU A 13 -1.50 4.40 8.76
CA LEU A 13 -0.34 3.72 8.19
C LEU A 13 0.73 3.93 9.26
N MET A 14 0.95 2.89 10.07
CA MET A 14 1.63 2.98 11.35
C MET A 14 3.03 3.57 11.20
N LEU A 15 3.19 4.80 11.67
CA LEU A 15 4.44 5.28 12.25
C LEU A 15 4.11 5.69 13.67
N SER A 16 4.49 4.86 14.63
CA SER A 16 4.34 5.13 16.05
C SER A 16 5.28 6.26 16.46
N VAL A 17 4.80 7.48 16.41
CA VAL A 17 5.39 8.55 17.22
C VAL A 17 4.94 8.29 18.65
N VAL A 18 5.80 7.69 19.45
CA VAL A 18 5.64 7.63 20.90
C VAL A 18 5.89 9.03 21.46
N SER A 19 4.86 9.89 21.45
CA SER A 19 4.83 11.01 22.37
C SER A 19 4.17 10.52 23.67
N GLY A 20 5.04 10.26 24.67
CA GLY A 20 4.59 9.91 25.99
C GLY A 20 3.64 10.94 26.59
N LEU A 21 2.41 10.53 26.88
CA LEU A 21 1.59 11.12 27.89
C LEU A 21 1.11 10.00 28.82
N CYS A 22 1.77 9.96 29.96
CA CYS A 22 1.34 9.24 31.15
C CYS A 22 -0.03 9.77 31.57
N ALA A 23 -1.03 8.91 31.58
CA ALA A 23 -2.21 9.08 32.41
C ALA A 23 -2.50 7.73 33.05
N CYS A 24 -2.16 7.63 34.33
CA CYS A 24 -2.60 6.59 35.22
C CYS A 24 -4.11 6.72 35.43
N ASP A 25 -4.84 5.63 35.27
CA ASP A 25 -6.01 5.38 36.11
C ASP A 25 -6.10 3.88 36.41
N GLU A 26 -6.09 3.61 37.71
CA GLU A 26 -6.29 2.31 38.33
C GLU A 26 -7.72 1.84 38.05
N PHE A 27 -7.90 0.58 37.69
CA PHE A 27 -9.10 -0.17 38.07
C PHE A 27 -8.78 -1.63 38.39
N ASP A 28 -9.35 -2.05 39.50
CA ASP A 28 -9.19 -3.22 40.32
C ASP A 28 -9.49 -4.57 39.67
N ASP A 29 -8.88 -5.57 40.28
CA ASP A 29 -9.08 -7.01 40.26
C ASP A 29 -10.53 -7.50 40.11
N TYR A 30 -10.72 -8.55 39.32
CA TYR A 30 -11.66 -9.64 39.68
C TYR A 30 -11.16 -11.00 39.16
N ASP A 31 -11.18 -11.93 40.10
CA ASP A 31 -10.75 -13.31 40.12
C ASP A 31 -11.38 -14.25 39.07
N ASP A 32 -10.57 -15.18 38.63
CA ASP A 32 -10.71 -16.63 38.60
C ASP A 32 -12.07 -17.30 38.30
N TYR A 33 -12.15 -18.02 37.18
CA TYR A 33 -12.84 -19.31 37.11
C TYR A 33 -12.24 -20.23 36.03
N ASP A 34 -11.57 -21.23 36.52
CA ASP A 34 -11.23 -22.50 35.88
C ASP A 34 -12.49 -23.24 35.40
N ASN A 35 -12.56 -23.70 34.14
CA ASN A 35 -13.16 -25.00 33.86
C ASN A 35 -12.76 -25.55 32.48
N GLY A 36 -12.05 -26.65 32.49
CA GLY A 36 -11.70 -27.42 31.32
C GLY A 36 -12.91 -28.12 30.68
N ASN A 37 -12.83 -28.25 29.38
CA ASN A 37 -13.38 -29.43 28.69
C ASN A 37 -12.68 -29.63 27.35
N VAL A 38 -12.05 -30.80 27.25
CA VAL A 38 -11.52 -31.42 26.04
C VAL A 38 -12.70 -31.93 25.21
N TYR A 39 -12.77 -31.56 23.94
CA TYR A 39 -13.43 -32.36 22.91
C TYR A 39 -12.51 -32.46 21.68
N GLU A 40 -12.07 -33.69 21.48
CA GLU A 40 -11.62 -34.19 20.16
C GLU A 40 -12.86 -34.33 19.29
N ASP A 41 -12.84 -33.82 18.07
CA ASP A 41 -13.67 -34.31 17.00
C ASP A 41 -12.93 -34.20 15.65
N ASP A 42 -12.69 -35.37 15.07
CA ASP A 42 -12.30 -35.59 13.70
C ASP A 42 -13.35 -35.02 12.74
N TYR A 43 -12.94 -34.27 11.74
CA TYR A 43 -13.69 -34.10 10.51
C TYR A 43 -12.75 -34.11 9.30
N ASP A 44 -12.72 -35.28 8.64
CA ASP A 44 -12.49 -35.39 7.21
C ASP A 44 -13.67 -34.75 6.48
N ASP A 45 -13.42 -33.80 5.60
CA ASP A 45 -14.32 -33.52 4.50
C ASP A 45 -13.58 -32.94 3.29
N ASP A 46 -13.49 -33.79 2.27
CA ASP A 46 -13.23 -33.46 0.89
C ASP A 46 -14.21 -32.39 0.39
N TYR A 47 -13.72 -31.20 0.08
CA TYR A 47 -14.48 -30.21 -0.69
C TYR A 47 -13.92 -30.13 -2.11
N ASP A 48 -14.62 -30.80 -2.99
CA ASP A 48 -14.51 -30.73 -4.45
C ASP A 48 -15.14 -29.40 -4.90
N VAL A 49 -14.34 -28.41 -5.25
CA VAL A 49 -14.80 -27.12 -5.79
C VAL A 49 -14.87 -27.24 -7.30
N SER A 50 -16.07 -27.50 -7.81
CA SER A 50 -16.38 -27.34 -9.23
C SER A 50 -16.39 -25.85 -9.60
N TYR A 51 -15.51 -25.43 -10.49
CA TYR A 51 -15.57 -24.14 -11.16
C TYR A 51 -16.68 -24.19 -12.21
N ASP A 52 -17.78 -23.54 -11.94
CA ASP A 52 -18.76 -23.17 -12.98
C ASP A 52 -18.27 -21.89 -13.65
N ASP A 53 -17.93 -22.05 -14.92
CA ASP A 53 -17.58 -20.96 -15.85
C ASP A 53 -18.89 -20.23 -16.26
N GLU A 54 -19.31 -19.25 -15.45
CA GLU A 54 -20.35 -18.29 -15.86
C GLU A 54 -19.69 -17.06 -16.44
N SER A 55 -19.84 -16.91 -17.74
CA SER A 55 -19.51 -15.70 -18.52
C SER A 55 -20.27 -14.51 -17.97
N ASP A 56 -19.60 -13.63 -17.22
CA ASP A 56 -20.13 -12.35 -16.74
C ASP A 56 -20.30 -11.38 -17.92
N GLU A 57 -21.54 -11.23 -18.39
CA GLU A 57 -21.92 -10.03 -19.11
C GLU A 57 -22.06 -8.87 -18.12
N PRO A 58 -21.60 -7.64 -18.45
CA PRO A 58 -21.63 -6.52 -17.53
C PRO A 58 -23.06 -6.20 -17.12
N SER A 59 -23.35 -6.23 -15.83
CA SER A 59 -24.66 -5.88 -15.28
C SER A 59 -24.91 -4.38 -15.47
N LYS A 60 -25.90 -4.03 -16.27
CA LYS A 60 -26.40 -2.66 -16.41
C LYS A 60 -27.22 -2.29 -15.17
N ALA A 61 -26.76 -1.26 -14.44
CA ALA A 61 -27.58 -0.64 -13.41
C ALA A 61 -28.89 -0.10 -13.99
N ALA A 62 -29.97 -0.20 -13.22
CA ALA A 62 -31.33 0.14 -13.67
C ALA A 62 -31.57 1.65 -13.97
N ASP A 63 -30.59 2.52 -13.75
CA ASP A 63 -30.67 3.97 -13.94
C ASP A 63 -29.77 4.51 -15.06
N GLY A 64 -29.10 3.65 -15.82
CA GLY A 64 -28.27 4.06 -16.96
C GLY A 64 -26.89 4.63 -16.59
N THR A 65 -26.49 4.60 -15.32
CA THR A 65 -25.15 4.96 -14.89
C THR A 65 -24.21 3.80 -15.21
N VAL A 66 -23.25 4.00 -16.10
CA VAL A 66 -22.17 3.02 -16.34
C VAL A 66 -21.26 3.06 -15.12
N VAL A 67 -21.41 2.08 -14.24
CA VAL A 67 -20.40 1.83 -13.21
C VAL A 67 -19.18 1.32 -13.95
N VAL A 68 -18.10 2.09 -13.97
CA VAL A 68 -16.80 1.64 -14.50
C VAL A 68 -16.25 0.65 -13.46
N SER A 69 -16.51 -0.63 -13.66
CA SER A 69 -16.24 -1.68 -12.67
C SER A 69 -15.23 -2.73 -13.13
N ASP A 70 -14.46 -2.45 -14.17
CA ASP A 70 -13.42 -3.40 -14.60
C ASP A 70 -12.03 -2.85 -14.32
N PHE A 71 -11.66 -2.85 -13.02
CA PHE A 71 -10.27 -2.73 -12.64
C PHE A 71 -9.57 -4.05 -12.98
N ASN A 72 -8.54 -3.96 -13.82
CA ASN A 72 -7.73 -5.12 -14.18
C ASN A 72 -7.06 -5.70 -12.92
N ALA A 73 -7.35 -6.95 -12.61
CA ALA A 73 -6.82 -7.66 -11.44
C ALA A 73 -5.28 -7.73 -11.40
N ASP A 74 -4.63 -7.76 -12.58
CA ASP A 74 -3.16 -7.79 -12.67
C ASP A 74 -2.53 -6.43 -12.34
N GLN A 75 -3.29 -5.35 -12.47
CA GLN A 75 -2.84 -3.99 -12.16
C GLN A 75 -3.30 -3.52 -10.78
N TYR A 76 -4.49 -3.95 -10.35
CA TYR A 76 -5.12 -3.56 -9.09
C TYR A 76 -5.38 -4.78 -8.20
N PRO A 77 -4.32 -5.34 -7.59
CA PRO A 77 -4.40 -6.61 -6.90
C PRO A 77 -5.23 -6.54 -5.63
N TYR A 78 -5.30 -5.39 -4.98
CA TYR A 78 -6.15 -5.22 -3.81
C TYR A 78 -7.62 -5.20 -4.17
N TYR A 79 -7.99 -4.55 -5.28
CA TYR A 79 -9.35 -4.67 -5.81
C TYR A 79 -9.73 -6.13 -6.10
N ALA A 80 -8.82 -6.90 -6.66
CA ALA A 80 -9.10 -8.29 -7.06
C ALA A 80 -9.52 -9.17 -5.87
N VAL A 81 -8.97 -8.95 -4.68
CA VAL A 81 -9.24 -9.76 -3.47
C VAL A 81 -10.45 -9.28 -2.66
N LEU A 82 -11.10 -8.19 -3.06
CA LEU A 82 -12.28 -7.66 -2.38
C LEU A 82 -13.54 -8.48 -2.72
N SER A 83 -14.47 -8.55 -1.76
CA SER A 83 -15.83 -9.03 -2.01
C SER A 83 -16.62 -8.05 -2.90
N SER A 84 -17.74 -8.49 -3.46
CA SER A 84 -18.57 -7.63 -4.35
C SER A 84 -18.95 -6.30 -3.70
N LYS A 85 -19.37 -6.29 -2.44
CA LYS A 85 -19.72 -5.04 -1.75
C LYS A 85 -18.53 -4.12 -1.51
N GLU A 86 -17.38 -4.68 -1.18
CA GLU A 86 -16.14 -3.92 -1.02
C GLU A 86 -15.69 -3.33 -2.36
N LYS A 87 -15.87 -4.06 -3.47
CA LYS A 87 -15.63 -3.58 -4.84
C LYS A 87 -16.57 -2.44 -5.23
N ASP A 88 -17.83 -2.49 -4.84
CA ASP A 88 -18.76 -1.40 -5.06
C ASP A 88 -18.31 -0.12 -4.33
N VAL A 89 -17.88 -0.25 -3.06
CA VAL A 89 -17.31 0.87 -2.30
C VAL A 89 -16.03 1.39 -2.94
N TYR A 90 -15.09 0.50 -3.27
CA TYR A 90 -13.83 0.85 -3.93
C TYR A 90 -14.07 1.68 -5.20
N SER A 91 -15.00 1.26 -6.04
CA SER A 91 -15.33 1.96 -7.29
C SER A 91 -15.87 3.38 -7.03
N LEU A 92 -16.77 3.53 -6.04
CA LEU A 92 -17.31 4.84 -5.65
C LEU A 92 -16.20 5.76 -5.09
N LEU A 93 -15.32 5.20 -4.24
CA LEU A 93 -14.18 5.93 -3.68
C LEU A 93 -13.23 6.41 -4.76
N TYR A 94 -12.78 5.51 -5.63
CA TYR A 94 -11.86 5.86 -6.71
C TYR A 94 -12.45 6.90 -7.66
N GLU A 95 -13.70 6.73 -8.08
CA GLU A 95 -14.38 7.70 -8.95
C GLU A 95 -14.41 9.09 -8.31
N GLY A 96 -14.84 9.20 -7.05
CA GLY A 96 -14.91 10.48 -6.37
C GLY A 96 -13.54 11.10 -6.11
N LEU A 97 -12.59 10.31 -5.56
CA LEU A 97 -11.25 10.79 -5.20
C LEU A 97 -10.43 11.20 -6.41
N SER A 98 -10.48 10.45 -7.52
CA SER A 98 -9.76 10.77 -8.76
C SER A 98 -10.22 12.10 -9.37
N GLN A 99 -11.50 12.47 -9.17
CA GLN A 99 -12.08 13.75 -9.57
C GLN A 99 -11.83 14.88 -8.54
N GLY A 100 -11.19 14.59 -7.40
CA GLY A 100 -10.90 15.56 -6.36
C GLY A 100 -12.08 15.84 -5.42
N SER A 101 -13.06 14.94 -5.36
CA SER A 101 -14.16 15.04 -4.39
C SER A 101 -13.70 14.57 -3.02
N LYS A 102 -13.79 15.42 -2.00
CA LYS A 102 -13.48 15.03 -0.61
C LYS A 102 -14.57 14.15 -0.01
N LYS A 103 -15.84 14.42 -0.35
CA LYS A 103 -17.00 13.71 0.20
C LYS A 103 -17.63 12.81 -0.85
N ILE A 104 -17.80 11.53 -0.49
CA ILE A 104 -18.28 10.47 -1.37
C ILE A 104 -19.51 9.82 -0.73
N ASP A 105 -20.63 9.75 -1.51
CA ASP A 105 -21.84 9.05 -1.11
C ASP A 105 -21.66 7.54 -1.34
N CYS A 106 -21.71 6.77 -0.24
CA CYS A 106 -21.53 5.32 -0.24
C CYS A 106 -22.84 4.54 0.02
N GLN A 107 -24.00 5.21 0.13
CA GLN A 107 -25.27 4.55 0.48
C GLN A 107 -25.64 3.40 -0.45
N LYS A 108 -25.36 3.55 -1.75
CA LYS A 108 -25.71 2.54 -2.78
C LYS A 108 -24.99 1.20 -2.57
N ALA A 109 -23.76 1.22 -2.03
CA ALA A 109 -23.00 0.01 -1.77
C ALA A 109 -23.57 -0.82 -0.60
N ASN A 110 -24.39 -0.21 0.25
CA ASN A 110 -25.00 -0.86 1.42
C ASN A 110 -23.95 -1.62 2.26
N ALA A 111 -22.80 -1.00 2.47
CA ALA A 111 -21.63 -1.55 3.15
C ALA A 111 -21.60 -1.14 4.63
N ASN A 112 -20.96 -1.96 5.45
CA ASN A 112 -20.67 -1.65 6.85
C ASN A 112 -19.25 -1.05 7.00
N GLU A 113 -18.86 -0.72 8.25
CA GLU A 113 -17.57 -0.13 8.57
C GLU A 113 -16.38 -1.01 8.11
N GLU A 114 -16.43 -2.33 8.35
CA GLU A 114 -15.35 -3.25 7.97
C GLU A 114 -15.14 -3.26 6.45
N GLN A 115 -16.22 -3.30 5.69
CA GLN A 115 -16.17 -3.27 4.22
C GLN A 115 -15.68 -1.92 3.69
N LEU A 116 -16.07 -0.81 4.33
CA LEU A 116 -15.53 0.51 3.99
C LEU A 116 -14.02 0.57 4.23
N THR A 117 -13.55 0.16 5.40
CA THR A 117 -12.13 0.20 5.75
C THR A 117 -11.28 -0.61 4.77
N LYS A 118 -11.69 -1.84 4.47
CA LYS A 118 -11.00 -2.68 3.47
C LYS A 118 -10.95 -2.05 2.07
N ALA A 119 -12.06 -1.41 1.66
CA ALA A 119 -12.11 -0.75 0.37
C ALA A 119 -11.23 0.51 0.33
N ILE A 120 -11.14 1.28 1.42
CA ILE A 120 -10.24 2.42 1.54
C ILE A 120 -8.79 1.96 1.45
N ASP A 121 -8.39 0.94 2.23
CA ASP A 121 -7.05 0.39 2.19
C ASP A 121 -6.69 -0.09 0.77
N ALA A 122 -7.61 -0.79 0.12
CA ALA A 122 -7.40 -1.27 -1.24
C ALA A 122 -7.21 -0.12 -2.24
N VAL A 123 -8.05 0.91 -2.21
CA VAL A 123 -7.92 2.09 -3.10
C VAL A 123 -6.59 2.80 -2.87
N LEU A 124 -6.20 3.05 -1.62
CA LEU A 124 -4.97 3.79 -1.31
C LEU A 124 -3.69 2.98 -1.58
N ASN A 125 -3.77 1.65 -1.59
CA ASN A 125 -2.66 0.77 -1.93
C ASN A 125 -2.52 0.53 -3.44
N ASP A 126 -3.64 0.46 -4.17
CA ASP A 126 -3.64 0.27 -5.61
C ASP A 126 -3.28 1.56 -6.39
N HIS A 127 -3.57 2.75 -5.82
CA HIS A 127 -3.60 4.03 -6.54
C HIS A 127 -2.63 5.06 -5.97
N ALA A 128 -1.33 4.89 -6.23
CA ALA A 128 -0.30 5.86 -5.83
C ALA A 128 -0.48 7.25 -6.49
N GLU A 129 -1.23 7.32 -7.60
CA GLU A 129 -1.61 8.58 -8.24
C GLU A 129 -2.56 9.45 -7.41
N LEU A 130 -3.21 8.90 -6.38
CA LEU A 130 -4.05 9.65 -5.44
C LEU A 130 -3.23 10.31 -4.33
N PHE A 131 -2.07 10.82 -4.66
CA PHE A 131 -1.03 11.33 -3.76
C PHE A 131 -1.43 12.52 -2.89
N TRP A 132 -2.57 13.15 -3.15
CA TRP A 132 -3.06 14.33 -2.43
C TRP A 132 -3.94 14.02 -1.22
N ILE A 133 -4.26 12.74 -0.98
CA ILE A 133 -5.13 12.31 0.12
C ILE A 133 -4.31 12.20 1.39
N ASP A 134 -4.77 12.87 2.46
CA ASP A 134 -4.24 12.66 3.80
C ASP A 134 -4.78 11.35 4.38
N ASN A 135 -4.04 10.76 5.31
CA ASN A 135 -4.41 9.49 5.96
C ASN A 135 -5.53 9.63 7.01
N GLN A 136 -6.38 10.66 6.88
CA GLN A 136 -7.49 10.90 7.78
C GLN A 136 -8.80 10.95 7.01
N TYR A 137 -9.81 10.28 7.55
CA TYR A 137 -11.16 10.35 7.03
C TYR A 137 -12.20 10.25 8.14
N GLU A 138 -13.38 10.77 7.90
CA GLU A 138 -14.57 10.57 8.71
C GLU A 138 -15.69 9.95 7.90
N PHE A 139 -16.57 9.21 8.52
CA PHE A 139 -17.74 8.66 7.85
C PHE A 139 -18.99 8.79 8.70
N THR A 140 -20.14 8.81 8.01
CA THR A 140 -21.45 8.77 8.64
C THR A 140 -22.13 7.45 8.33
N TYR A 141 -22.91 6.95 9.29
CA TYR A 141 -23.66 5.72 9.15
C TYR A 141 -25.04 5.82 9.78
N ASP A 142 -25.97 4.98 9.33
CA ASP A 142 -27.29 4.92 9.94
C ASP A 142 -27.22 4.23 11.31
N SER A 143 -28.02 4.75 12.26
CA SER A 143 -28.02 4.24 13.65
C SER A 143 -28.72 2.88 13.80
N ASP A 144 -29.44 2.41 12.78
CA ASP A 144 -30.33 1.26 12.88
C ASP A 144 -29.65 -0.02 12.33
N GLY A 145 -28.72 0.11 11.36
CA GLY A 145 -28.06 -1.01 10.71
C GLY A 145 -26.56 -0.88 10.57
N GLY A 146 -25.96 0.26 10.96
CA GLY A 146 -24.53 0.51 10.80
C GLY A 146 -24.09 0.59 9.33
N ILE A 147 -25.02 0.94 8.44
CA ILE A 147 -24.75 1.08 7.01
C ILE A 147 -24.14 2.45 6.75
N ILE A 148 -23.01 2.47 6.03
CA ILE A 148 -22.30 3.69 5.67
C ILE A 148 -23.17 4.55 4.75
N GLU A 149 -23.31 5.83 5.07
CA GLU A 149 -23.99 6.80 4.24
C GLU A 149 -23.02 7.58 3.36
N ASP A 150 -22.01 8.19 3.97
CA ASP A 150 -20.97 8.94 3.26
C ASP A 150 -19.62 8.86 3.99
N VAL A 151 -18.55 9.09 3.23
CA VAL A 151 -17.19 9.22 3.75
C VAL A 151 -16.59 10.53 3.26
N THR A 152 -15.83 11.22 4.13
CA THR A 152 -15.15 12.48 3.83
C THR A 152 -13.66 12.31 4.14
N PHE A 153 -12.82 12.57 3.15
CA PHE A 153 -11.36 12.52 3.26
C PHE A 153 -10.77 13.91 3.47
N ASP A 154 -9.70 13.96 4.24
CA ASP A 154 -8.84 15.13 4.26
C ASP A 154 -7.86 15.07 3.09
N PHE A 155 -7.58 16.23 2.52
CA PHE A 155 -6.55 16.40 1.49
C PHE A 155 -5.44 17.28 2.05
N PHE A 156 -4.22 16.99 1.67
CA PHE A 156 -3.08 17.81 2.03
C PHE A 156 -3.25 19.28 1.64
N ASP A 157 -2.56 20.19 2.32
CA ASP A 157 -2.69 21.64 2.12
C ASP A 157 -2.46 22.10 0.67
N PHE A 158 -1.55 21.43 -0.03
CA PHE A 158 -1.28 21.69 -1.45
C PHE A 158 -2.45 21.30 -2.38
N ALA A 159 -3.44 20.56 -1.88
CA ALA A 159 -4.65 20.14 -2.60
C ALA A 159 -5.94 20.65 -1.95
N SER A 160 -5.86 21.69 -1.11
CA SER A 160 -6.99 22.19 -0.32
C SER A 160 -8.12 22.83 -1.17
N THR A 161 -7.82 23.25 -2.40
CA THR A 161 -8.76 23.77 -3.39
C THR A 161 -8.58 23.07 -4.74
N SER A 162 -9.60 23.10 -5.61
CA SER A 162 -9.51 22.49 -6.93
C SER A 162 -8.37 23.05 -7.78
N ASP A 163 -8.11 24.35 -7.73
CA ASP A 163 -7.00 24.96 -8.47
C ASP A 163 -5.66 24.45 -7.97
N LYS A 164 -5.45 24.43 -6.66
CA LYS A 164 -4.23 23.89 -6.05
C LYS A 164 -4.04 22.39 -6.36
N LEU A 165 -5.11 21.60 -6.32
CA LEU A 165 -5.06 20.20 -6.69
C LEU A 165 -4.63 20.02 -8.15
N ASN A 166 -5.20 20.81 -9.06
CA ASN A 166 -4.83 20.75 -10.48
C ASN A 166 -3.37 21.14 -10.70
N ASP A 167 -2.89 22.20 -10.02
CA ASP A 167 -1.48 22.61 -10.08
C ASP A 167 -0.56 21.52 -9.53
N ALA A 168 -0.93 20.87 -8.42
CA ALA A 168 -0.17 19.77 -7.83
C ALA A 168 -0.14 18.54 -8.75
N LYS A 169 -1.28 18.17 -9.36
CA LYS A 169 -1.34 17.09 -10.36
C LYS A 169 -0.41 17.37 -11.54
N ALA A 170 -0.45 18.60 -12.07
CA ALA A 170 0.40 18.97 -13.20
C ALA A 170 1.90 18.95 -12.82
N ALA A 171 2.25 19.43 -11.62
CA ALA A 171 3.63 19.39 -11.13
C ALA A 171 4.14 17.96 -10.91
N PHE A 172 3.32 17.10 -10.33
CA PHE A 172 3.63 15.69 -10.08
C PHE A 172 3.85 14.93 -11.40
N GLU A 173 2.90 15.06 -12.34
CA GLU A 173 3.00 14.43 -13.66
C GLU A 173 4.26 14.88 -14.41
N LYS A 174 4.52 16.20 -14.39
CA LYS A 174 5.70 16.75 -15.04
C LYS A 174 6.98 16.21 -14.40
N ALA A 175 7.07 16.17 -13.09
CA ALA A 175 8.25 15.66 -12.39
C ALA A 175 8.48 14.18 -12.71
N ALA A 176 7.42 13.36 -12.71
CA ALA A 176 7.51 11.96 -13.09
C ALA A 176 7.96 11.75 -14.55
N ASP A 177 7.44 12.56 -15.48
CA ASP A 177 7.84 12.52 -16.88
C ASP A 177 9.31 12.95 -17.06
N ASP A 178 9.76 13.97 -16.33
CA ASP A 178 11.16 14.44 -16.34
C ASP A 178 12.10 13.33 -15.81
N ILE A 179 11.73 12.65 -14.72
CA ILE A 179 12.47 11.50 -14.17
C ILE A 179 12.60 10.41 -15.24
N LEU A 180 11.48 9.97 -15.81
CA LEU A 180 11.47 8.88 -16.80
C LEU A 180 12.19 9.28 -18.10
N ALA A 181 12.15 10.56 -18.49
CA ALA A 181 12.92 11.07 -19.61
C ALA A 181 14.43 11.07 -19.33
N GLY A 182 14.84 11.42 -18.10
CA GLY A 182 16.22 11.39 -17.64
C GLY A 182 16.80 9.96 -17.59
N ILE A 183 16.01 9.00 -17.18
CA ILE A 183 16.35 7.56 -17.22
C ILE A 183 16.55 7.09 -18.67
N GLY A 184 15.77 7.62 -19.60
CA GLY A 184 15.87 7.28 -21.02
C GLY A 184 15.25 5.91 -21.35
N SER A 185 15.59 5.38 -22.53
CA SER A 185 15.09 4.09 -22.99
C SER A 185 15.94 2.95 -22.48
N GLN A 186 15.31 1.98 -21.84
CA GLN A 186 15.92 0.74 -21.38
C GLN A 186 15.51 -0.43 -22.32
N GLN A 187 16.27 -1.53 -22.32
CA GLN A 187 16.06 -2.65 -23.23
C GLN A 187 15.06 -3.69 -22.68
N SER A 188 14.86 -3.70 -21.36
CA SER A 188 13.99 -4.66 -20.69
C SER A 188 13.27 -4.05 -19.47
N ALA A 189 12.24 -4.73 -18.97
CA ALA A 189 11.52 -4.32 -17.79
C ALA A 189 12.41 -4.26 -16.55
N VAL A 190 13.30 -5.24 -16.37
CA VAL A 190 14.22 -5.27 -15.21
C VAL A 190 15.28 -4.17 -15.28
N GLU A 191 15.68 -3.72 -16.47
CA GLU A 191 16.57 -2.57 -16.62
C GLU A 191 15.86 -1.24 -16.31
N TYR A 192 14.57 -1.11 -16.67
CA TYR A 192 13.74 0.02 -16.22
C TYR A 192 13.54 0.01 -14.73
N GLU A 193 13.24 -1.15 -14.15
CA GLU A 193 13.12 -1.33 -12.71
C GLU A 193 14.38 -0.82 -11.99
N ARG A 194 15.53 -1.34 -12.37
CA ARG A 194 16.81 -0.91 -11.79
C ARG A 194 17.05 0.57 -11.95
N ALA A 195 16.81 1.14 -13.14
CA ALA A 195 17.10 2.54 -13.39
C ALA A 195 16.18 3.49 -12.57
N ILE A 196 14.93 3.09 -12.35
CA ILE A 196 13.98 3.81 -11.46
C ILE A 196 14.42 3.66 -10.00
N HIS A 197 14.79 2.44 -9.58
CA HIS A 197 15.32 2.13 -8.26
C HIS A 197 16.57 2.99 -7.96
N ASP A 198 17.58 2.93 -8.82
CA ASP A 198 18.82 3.73 -8.72
C ASP A 198 18.53 5.24 -8.64
N TYR A 199 17.51 5.71 -9.41
CA TYR A 199 17.12 7.11 -9.36
C TYR A 199 16.57 7.50 -8.00
N ILE A 200 15.67 6.69 -7.43
CA ILE A 200 15.03 6.97 -6.14
C ILE A 200 16.11 6.96 -5.03
N CYS A 201 16.94 5.92 -4.94
CA CYS A 201 18.02 5.84 -3.96
C CYS A 201 18.97 7.04 -4.02
N LYS A 202 19.32 7.50 -5.22
CA LYS A 202 20.31 8.59 -5.39
C LYS A 202 19.74 10.00 -5.25
N ASN A 203 18.43 10.16 -5.25
CA ASN A 203 17.79 11.48 -5.29
C ASN A 203 16.76 11.69 -4.19
N THR A 204 16.63 10.79 -3.23
CA THR A 204 15.67 10.92 -2.14
C THR A 204 16.38 10.75 -0.82
N ASP A 205 16.26 11.71 0.08
CA ASP A 205 16.74 11.61 1.46
C ASP A 205 15.67 10.96 2.34
N TYR A 206 16.04 10.04 3.24
CA TYR A 206 15.13 9.57 4.29
C TYR A 206 14.91 10.69 5.33
N ASP A 207 13.65 11.10 5.52
CA ASP A 207 13.30 12.20 6.44
C ASP A 207 11.90 11.98 7.02
N GLU A 208 11.81 11.56 8.27
CA GLU A 208 10.55 11.36 8.99
C GLU A 208 9.78 12.68 9.21
N SER A 209 10.47 13.80 9.21
CA SER A 209 9.90 15.12 9.37
C SER A 209 9.44 15.77 8.05
N ALA A 210 9.69 15.11 6.92
CA ALA A 210 9.29 15.62 5.63
C ALA A 210 7.77 15.74 5.52
N PRO A 211 7.25 16.84 4.96
CA PRO A 211 5.82 16.97 4.74
C PRO A 211 5.35 15.95 3.71
N TYR A 212 4.16 15.36 3.94
CA TYR A 212 3.52 14.42 3.03
C TYR A 212 4.33 13.14 2.77
N ASN A 213 5.19 12.76 3.70
CA ASN A 213 6.19 11.70 3.57
C ASN A 213 5.60 10.29 3.31
N GLN A 214 4.30 10.08 3.51
CA GLN A 214 3.59 8.83 3.18
C GLN A 214 3.09 8.79 1.73
N SER A 215 3.37 9.81 0.94
CA SER A 215 2.85 10.00 -0.41
C SER A 215 3.94 9.89 -1.46
N ALA A 216 3.63 9.39 -2.66
CA ALA A 216 4.55 9.42 -3.81
C ALA A 216 5.04 10.83 -4.17
N TYR A 217 4.26 11.88 -3.81
CA TYR A 217 4.61 13.28 -4.04
C TYR A 217 5.89 13.68 -3.30
N SER A 218 6.12 13.14 -2.10
CA SER A 218 7.29 13.46 -1.29
C SER A 218 8.61 13.01 -1.94
N VAL A 219 8.60 11.88 -2.66
CA VAL A 219 9.76 11.41 -3.45
C VAL A 219 9.86 12.13 -4.79
N ILE A 220 8.79 12.11 -5.57
CA ILE A 220 8.81 12.57 -6.96
C ILE A 220 9.01 14.08 -7.08
N VAL A 221 8.50 14.86 -6.10
CA VAL A 221 8.54 16.33 -6.15
C VAL A 221 9.44 16.94 -5.09
N LEU A 222 9.47 16.37 -3.88
CA LEU A 222 10.19 16.96 -2.74
C LEU A 222 11.54 16.29 -2.46
N HIS A 223 11.77 15.08 -2.95
CA HIS A 223 13.01 14.29 -2.78
C HIS A 223 13.34 13.99 -1.30
N LYS A 224 12.32 13.87 -0.44
CA LYS A 224 12.43 13.54 0.98
C LYS A 224 11.23 12.75 1.42
N SER A 225 11.44 11.57 2.02
CA SER A 225 10.33 10.67 2.33
C SER A 225 10.67 9.64 3.40
N VAL A 226 9.70 8.76 3.67
CA VAL A 226 9.85 7.53 4.43
C VAL A 226 9.46 6.32 3.55
N CYS A 227 9.52 5.11 4.09
CA CYS A 227 9.27 3.85 3.36
C CYS A 227 8.02 3.87 2.45
N ALA A 228 6.90 4.41 2.96
CA ALA A 228 5.66 4.45 2.19
C ALA A 228 5.76 5.34 0.94
N GLY A 229 6.41 6.49 1.03
CA GLY A 229 6.61 7.36 -0.13
C GLY A 229 7.59 6.77 -1.15
N TYR A 230 8.70 6.15 -0.69
CA TYR A 230 9.63 5.42 -1.55
C TYR A 230 8.88 4.34 -2.36
N SER A 231 8.12 3.50 -1.67
CA SER A 231 7.40 2.39 -2.29
C SER A 231 6.28 2.84 -3.23
N LYS A 232 5.53 3.90 -2.86
CA LYS A 232 4.47 4.46 -3.73
C LYS A 232 5.05 5.17 -4.96
N ALA A 233 6.19 5.85 -4.83
CA ALA A 233 6.85 6.47 -5.96
C ALA A 233 7.39 5.41 -6.94
N PHE A 234 7.98 4.35 -6.43
CA PHE A 234 8.46 3.22 -7.23
C PHE A 234 7.30 2.54 -7.96
N GLN A 235 6.19 2.24 -7.26
CA GLN A 235 4.95 1.73 -7.87
C GLN A 235 4.46 2.63 -9.00
N TYR A 236 4.35 3.93 -8.74
CA TYR A 236 3.82 4.89 -9.69
C TYR A 236 4.68 4.96 -10.97
N LEU A 237 6.00 5.12 -10.83
CA LEU A 237 6.91 5.25 -11.97
C LEU A 237 6.97 3.98 -12.82
N LEU A 238 6.98 2.80 -12.21
CA LEU A 238 6.93 1.52 -12.92
C LEU A 238 5.61 1.30 -13.64
N ASN A 239 4.48 1.52 -12.97
CA ASN A 239 3.16 1.39 -13.58
C ASN A 239 2.99 2.38 -14.75
N LYS A 240 3.52 3.59 -14.65
CA LYS A 240 3.57 4.58 -15.74
C LYS A 240 4.39 4.08 -16.94
N LYS A 241 5.36 3.17 -16.74
CA LYS A 241 6.11 2.48 -17.79
C LYS A 241 5.43 1.20 -18.28
N GLY A 242 4.26 0.84 -17.74
CA GLY A 242 3.56 -0.40 -18.07
C GLY A 242 4.18 -1.65 -17.43
N ILE A 243 4.98 -1.47 -16.36
CA ILE A 243 5.57 -2.56 -15.59
C ILE A 243 4.76 -2.69 -14.30
N THR A 244 4.11 -3.83 -14.10
CA THR A 244 3.25 -4.07 -12.94
C THR A 244 4.06 -4.07 -11.65
N CYS A 245 3.72 -3.15 -10.77
CA CYS A 245 4.32 -3.01 -9.45
C CYS A 245 3.23 -2.70 -8.41
N TYR A 246 3.28 -3.39 -7.28
CA TYR A 246 2.34 -3.28 -6.18
C TYR A 246 3.00 -2.63 -4.97
N TYR A 247 2.28 -1.77 -4.28
CA TYR A 247 2.65 -1.26 -2.96
C TYR A 247 2.24 -2.28 -1.90
N ILE A 248 3.13 -2.59 -0.97
CA ILE A 248 2.92 -3.59 0.08
C ILE A 248 3.11 -2.95 1.45
N PRO A 249 2.04 -2.71 2.22
CA PRO A 249 2.15 -2.38 3.64
C PRO A 249 2.40 -3.63 4.46
N GLY A 250 3.14 -3.46 5.55
CA GLY A 250 3.45 -4.54 6.46
C GLY A 250 4.27 -4.09 7.67
N THR A 251 4.97 -5.01 8.26
CA THR A 251 5.85 -4.78 9.42
C THR A 251 7.20 -5.41 9.22
N THR A 252 8.20 -4.88 9.92
CA THR A 252 9.54 -5.47 10.01
C THR A 252 9.82 -5.91 11.44
N THR A 253 10.72 -6.89 11.61
CA THR A 253 11.09 -7.48 12.91
C THR A 253 12.56 -7.29 13.26
N ASP A 254 13.32 -6.58 12.44
CA ASP A 254 14.74 -6.32 12.71
C ASP A 254 15.01 -4.82 12.77
N SER A 255 15.27 -4.34 14.00
CA SER A 255 15.61 -2.96 14.28
C SER A 255 17.03 -2.57 13.81
N ASN A 256 17.86 -3.56 13.43
CA ASN A 256 19.27 -3.29 13.08
C ASN A 256 19.42 -2.86 11.59
N ILE A 257 18.39 -3.07 10.75
CA ILE A 257 18.48 -2.86 9.29
C ILE A 257 17.82 -1.52 8.84
N GLY A 258 17.41 -0.66 9.74
CA GLY A 258 16.91 0.64 9.28
C GLY A 258 15.63 1.11 9.94
N GLY A 259 15.41 0.74 11.16
CA GLY A 259 14.31 1.26 11.93
C GLY A 259 13.94 0.39 13.12
N GLU A 260 13.13 0.95 13.99
CA GLU A 260 12.50 0.19 15.06
C GLU A 260 11.59 -0.89 14.46
N ASP A 261 11.42 -2.00 15.18
CA ASP A 261 10.37 -2.99 14.88
C ASP A 261 9.05 -2.25 14.71
N GLY A 262 8.47 -2.35 13.53
CA GLY A 262 7.28 -1.56 13.28
C GLY A 262 6.76 -1.59 11.87
N ALA A 263 5.93 -0.63 11.57
CA ALA A 263 5.30 -0.48 10.29
C ALA A 263 6.31 -0.15 9.20
N HIS A 264 6.19 -0.83 8.09
CA HIS A 264 7.05 -0.68 6.93
C HIS A 264 6.27 -0.83 5.62
N ALA A 265 6.90 -0.43 4.52
CA ALA A 265 6.32 -0.61 3.20
C ALA A 265 7.40 -0.90 2.16
N TRP A 266 7.07 -1.79 1.24
CA TRP A 266 7.93 -2.20 0.12
C TRP A 266 7.10 -2.48 -1.14
N ASN A 267 7.67 -3.15 -2.11
CA ASN A 267 6.98 -3.45 -3.36
C ASN A 267 7.03 -4.94 -3.75
N ILE A 268 6.04 -5.35 -4.53
CA ILE A 268 6.10 -6.55 -5.34
C ILE A 268 6.08 -6.13 -6.81
N ILE A 269 7.01 -6.66 -7.60
CA ILE A 269 7.06 -6.44 -9.04
C ILE A 269 6.79 -7.73 -9.81
N TYR A 270 6.09 -7.60 -10.95
CA TYR A 270 5.83 -8.72 -11.86
C TYR A 270 6.71 -8.63 -13.11
N LEU A 271 7.54 -9.64 -13.31
CA LEU A 271 8.47 -9.75 -14.44
C LEU A 271 8.40 -11.14 -15.07
N ASP A 272 8.09 -11.23 -16.35
CA ASP A 272 8.12 -12.46 -17.16
C ASP A 272 7.35 -13.65 -16.53
N GLY A 273 6.22 -13.40 -15.90
CA GLY A 273 5.38 -14.47 -15.33
C GLY A 273 5.65 -14.80 -13.86
N GLU A 274 6.59 -14.13 -13.22
CA GLU A 274 6.96 -14.34 -11.81
C GLU A 274 6.92 -13.04 -11.01
N TYR A 275 6.69 -13.16 -9.70
CA TYR A 275 6.66 -12.05 -8.76
C TYR A 275 7.91 -12.04 -7.90
N TYR A 276 8.36 -10.82 -7.54
CA TYR A 276 9.56 -10.55 -6.75
C TYR A 276 9.29 -9.48 -5.71
N ASN A 277 9.87 -9.62 -4.50
CA ASN A 277 9.89 -8.53 -3.51
C ASN A 277 11.06 -7.60 -3.78
N VAL A 278 10.82 -6.29 -3.58
CA VAL A 278 11.83 -5.22 -3.72
C VAL A 278 11.63 -4.22 -2.60
N ASP A 279 12.70 -3.87 -1.87
CA ASP A 279 12.67 -2.79 -0.90
C ASP A 279 13.69 -1.71 -1.26
N VAL A 280 13.19 -0.65 -1.87
CA VAL A 280 14.02 0.47 -2.36
C VAL A 280 14.67 1.23 -1.20
N LEU A 281 13.95 1.40 -0.08
CA LEU A 281 14.49 2.13 1.07
C LEU A 281 15.59 1.33 1.76
N TRP A 282 15.41 0.03 1.97
CA TRP A 282 16.43 -0.78 2.62
C TRP A 282 17.66 -0.98 1.73
N ASP A 283 17.50 -1.02 0.40
CA ASP A 283 18.63 -0.99 -0.54
C ASP A 283 19.37 0.35 -0.50
N ASP A 284 18.64 1.46 -0.36
CA ASP A 284 19.22 2.80 -0.19
C ASP A 284 20.03 2.88 1.12
N SER A 285 19.44 2.47 2.24
CA SER A 285 20.09 2.45 3.57
C SER A 285 21.35 1.55 3.58
N ALA A 286 21.28 0.39 2.92
CA ALA A 286 22.43 -0.51 2.80
C ALA A 286 23.57 0.12 1.98
N SER A 287 23.22 0.80 0.89
CA SER A 287 24.18 1.50 0.03
C SER A 287 24.84 2.66 0.75
N GLU A 288 24.09 3.43 1.53
CA GLU A 288 24.63 4.51 2.38
C GLU A 288 25.56 3.97 3.46
N THR A 289 25.17 2.89 4.15
CA THR A 289 25.96 2.30 5.23
C THR A 289 27.27 1.73 4.74
N LEU A 290 27.27 1.08 3.56
CA LEU A 290 28.47 0.45 2.98
C LEU A 290 29.26 1.38 2.07
N GLU A 291 28.81 2.62 1.85
CA GLU A 291 29.41 3.60 0.94
C GLU A 291 29.64 3.02 -0.48
N GLU A 292 28.76 2.08 -0.90
CA GLU A 292 28.83 1.39 -2.20
C GLU A 292 27.40 1.08 -2.68
N ASP A 293 27.13 1.21 -3.99
CA ASP A 293 25.83 0.81 -4.58
C ASP A 293 25.62 -0.70 -4.42
N VAL A 294 24.88 -1.10 -3.36
CA VAL A 294 24.52 -2.49 -3.05
C VAL A 294 23.01 -2.62 -2.88
N TYR A 295 22.43 -3.67 -3.47
CA TYR A 295 20.99 -3.86 -3.49
C TYR A 295 20.63 -5.28 -3.02
N PRO A 296 20.75 -5.54 -1.71
CA PRO A 296 20.47 -6.85 -1.13
C PRO A 296 18.99 -7.23 -1.16
N PHE A 297 18.09 -6.24 -1.21
CA PHE A 297 16.64 -6.44 -1.21
C PHE A 297 16.00 -6.32 -2.60
N PHE A 298 16.79 -6.39 -3.66
CA PHE A 298 16.33 -6.29 -5.04
C PHE A 298 15.92 -7.65 -5.61
N ASN A 299 14.64 -7.83 -5.94
CA ASN A 299 14.07 -9.00 -6.61
C ASN A 299 14.27 -10.33 -5.88
N LEU A 300 13.78 -10.38 -4.64
CA LEU A 300 13.88 -11.56 -3.80
C LEU A 300 12.57 -12.38 -3.77
N THR A 301 12.73 -13.68 -3.50
CA THR A 301 11.60 -14.56 -3.16
C THR A 301 11.09 -14.26 -1.75
N ASP A 302 9.85 -14.68 -1.42
CA ASP A 302 9.32 -14.54 -0.05
C ASP A 302 10.24 -15.21 1.00
N SER A 303 10.89 -16.31 0.64
CA SER A 303 11.78 -17.03 1.56
C SER A 303 13.16 -16.38 1.78
N ALA A 304 13.59 -15.53 0.85
CA ALA A 304 14.85 -14.79 0.94
C ALA A 304 14.65 -13.35 1.43
N PHE A 305 13.41 -12.86 1.41
CA PHE A 305 13.04 -11.52 1.85
C PHE A 305 12.79 -11.51 3.36
N LEU A 306 13.86 -11.68 4.11
CA LEU A 306 13.83 -11.83 5.56
C LEU A 306 13.30 -10.55 6.24
N TYR A 307 12.82 -10.70 7.46
CA TYR A 307 12.37 -9.62 8.37
C TYR A 307 11.06 -8.92 7.98
N HIS A 308 10.47 -9.18 6.83
CA HIS A 308 9.26 -8.54 6.34
C HIS A 308 8.01 -9.43 6.55
N THR A 309 6.94 -8.83 7.06
CA THR A 309 5.64 -9.50 7.21
C THR A 309 4.55 -8.62 6.60
N ARG A 310 3.84 -9.13 5.58
CA ARG A 310 2.75 -8.40 4.90
C ARG A 310 1.55 -8.23 5.82
N ASP A 311 0.88 -7.07 5.74
CA ASP A 311 -0.41 -6.82 6.40
C ASP A 311 -1.51 -7.74 5.89
N ASN A 312 -2.60 -7.87 6.67
CA ASN A 312 -3.69 -8.82 6.42
C ASN A 312 -4.18 -8.83 4.97
N LEU A 313 -4.50 -7.67 4.40
CA LEU A 313 -4.99 -7.59 3.02
C LEU A 313 -3.90 -7.96 2.01
N ALA A 314 -2.66 -7.54 2.26
CA ALA A 314 -1.51 -7.83 1.41
C ALA A 314 -1.06 -9.31 1.46
N GLN A 315 -1.45 -10.08 2.50
CA GLN A 315 -1.20 -11.53 2.57
C GLN A 315 -1.91 -12.31 1.45
N SER A 316 -3.01 -11.76 0.93
CA SER A 316 -3.78 -12.37 -0.17
C SER A 316 -3.15 -12.13 -1.55
N LEU A 317 -2.10 -11.30 -1.65
CA LEU A 317 -1.43 -10.99 -2.90
C LEU A 317 -0.50 -12.13 -3.34
N PRO A 318 -0.09 -12.16 -4.62
CA PRO A 318 0.75 -13.22 -5.14
C PRO A 318 2.02 -13.47 -4.33
N LYS A 319 2.43 -14.74 -4.24
CA LYS A 319 3.70 -15.12 -3.62
C LYS A 319 4.85 -14.81 -4.56
N CYS A 320 5.93 -14.29 -4.01
CA CYS A 320 7.16 -14.04 -4.74
C CYS A 320 8.02 -15.30 -4.76
N THR A 321 8.11 -15.91 -5.93
CA THR A 321 8.87 -17.16 -6.15
C THR A 321 9.94 -17.01 -7.22
N GLY A 322 9.99 -15.85 -7.88
CA GLY A 322 10.92 -15.56 -8.95
C GLY A 322 12.38 -15.50 -8.47
N THR A 323 13.27 -16.08 -9.24
CA THR A 323 14.72 -16.08 -8.95
C THR A 323 15.57 -15.57 -10.12
N LYS A 324 14.97 -15.48 -11.31
CA LYS A 324 15.68 -15.10 -12.54
C LYS A 324 16.28 -13.71 -12.45
N TYR A 325 15.53 -12.75 -11.90
CA TYR A 325 15.87 -11.34 -11.90
C TYR A 325 16.45 -10.82 -10.56
N LYS A 326 16.91 -11.72 -9.67
CA LYS A 326 17.71 -11.32 -8.51
C LYS A 326 18.89 -10.45 -8.98
N TYR A 327 19.24 -9.40 -8.23
CA TYR A 327 20.27 -8.44 -8.62
C TYR A 327 21.56 -9.09 -9.06
N SER A 328 22.07 -10.05 -8.30
CA SER A 328 23.30 -10.79 -8.59
C SER A 328 23.27 -11.56 -9.91
N ASN A 329 22.10 -11.93 -10.42
CA ASN A 329 21.95 -12.63 -11.70
C ASN A 329 21.97 -11.69 -12.91
N CYS A 330 21.58 -10.42 -12.73
CA CYS A 330 21.37 -9.48 -13.83
C CYS A 330 22.46 -8.41 -13.93
N PHE A 331 22.96 -7.94 -12.78
CA PHE A 331 23.74 -6.70 -12.73
C PHE A 331 25.10 -6.84 -12.07
N GLY A 332 25.38 -7.94 -11.42
CA GLY A 332 26.66 -8.19 -10.79
C GLY A 332 26.56 -8.56 -9.33
N LYS A 333 27.65 -8.40 -8.59
CA LYS A 333 27.66 -8.76 -7.18
C LYS A 333 26.89 -7.73 -6.35
N THR A 334 26.19 -8.22 -5.33
CA THR A 334 25.64 -7.46 -4.22
C THR A 334 25.96 -8.20 -2.93
N VAL A 335 25.70 -7.58 -1.80
CA VAL A 335 25.75 -8.21 -0.48
C VAL A 335 24.50 -9.06 -0.30
N GLU A 336 24.59 -10.24 0.28
CA GLU A 336 23.42 -11.04 0.64
C GLU A 336 22.82 -10.50 1.94
N VAL A 337 21.50 -10.62 2.10
CA VAL A 337 20.80 -10.08 3.29
C VAL A 337 21.35 -10.63 4.60
N GLU A 338 21.74 -11.92 4.61
CA GLU A 338 22.31 -12.57 5.78
C GLU A 338 23.73 -12.09 6.12
N GLU A 339 24.39 -11.36 5.23
CA GLU A 339 25.74 -10.79 5.43
C GLU A 339 25.68 -9.34 5.92
N LEU A 340 24.48 -8.74 6.03
CA LEU A 340 24.31 -7.39 6.52
C LEU A 340 24.42 -7.39 8.05
N GLU A 341 25.59 -6.98 8.57
CA GLU A 341 25.77 -6.63 9.97
C GLU A 341 25.71 -5.09 10.07
N PHE A 342 24.54 -4.55 10.42
CA PHE A 342 24.42 -3.13 10.75
C PHE A 342 24.94 -2.94 12.17
N GLU A 343 26.09 -2.26 12.31
CA GLU A 343 26.58 -1.83 13.63
C GLU A 343 25.53 -0.88 14.22
N ASP A 344 25.12 -1.14 15.47
CA ASP A 344 24.26 -0.26 16.25
C ASP A 344 24.76 1.18 16.11
N ALA A 345 24.02 2.05 15.44
CA ALA A 345 24.27 3.47 15.44
C ALA A 345 24.00 3.98 16.86
N ALA A 346 25.08 4.15 17.64
CA ALA A 346 25.08 4.58 19.03
C ALA A 346 24.67 6.06 19.19
#